data_19291483b843ee0a82c6fdcce70bd33c
#
_entry.id   19291483b843ee0a82c6fdcce70bd33c
#
_cell.length_a   1.000
_cell.length_b   1.000
_cell.length_c   1.000
_cell.angle_alpha   90.00
_cell.angle_beta   90.00
_cell.angle_gamma   90.00
#
_symmetry.space_group_name_H-M   'P 1'
#
loop_
_entity.id
_entity.type
_entity.pdbx_description
1 polymer ?
#
loop_
_entity_poly.entity_id
_entity_poly.type
_entity_poly.pdbx_seq_one_letter_code
_entity_poly.pdbx_strand_id
1 'polypeptide(L)'
;FIYSEEISISHKINLKVKDMPLHEILDLVFKDEPISYKFSERYILLQKKRVQKPVSRKFTISGYVTDGTSSETLIGVNIVESHQGQGTTTNPYGFYSITLPEGEATLRFSYLGYGADTCSFTLQRDTILNISMKDNNQLQEVVIVSNKSEAGNLATQMGAIEIPTAQIKSTPSVLGEADVMKTIQLMPGVQAGVDGSAGLYVRGGSPDQNLILLDGVPVYNVDHLFGFFSVFTPEAVKKVTFFKSSFPARFSGRLSSVIDVRTNDGDMQKFHGMLSIGLLTSKINLEGPIIKGKTSFNISARRSYLDL
;
A
#
# COMPACT_ATOMS: atom_id res chain seq x y z
N PHE A 1 -55.84 0.92 0.22
CA PHE A 1 -54.39 1.03 -0.02
C PHE A 1 -53.63 0.43 1.17
N ILE A 2 -52.55 -0.28 0.87
CA ILE A 2 -51.56 -0.74 1.83
C ILE A 2 -50.25 -0.12 1.41
N TYR A 3 -49.56 0.55 2.34
CA TYR A 3 -48.29 1.21 2.08
C TYR A 3 -47.35 1.14 3.32
N SER A 4 -46.04 1.26 3.10
CA SER A 4 -45.08 1.34 4.19
C SER A 4 -44.97 2.78 4.74
N GLU A 5 -44.49 2.93 5.98
CA GLU A 5 -44.26 4.24 6.63
C GLU A 5 -43.34 5.16 5.85
N GLU A 6 -42.57 4.61 4.92
CA GLU A 6 -41.63 5.38 4.07
C GLU A 6 -42.31 6.15 2.93
N ILE A 7 -43.61 5.94 2.71
CA ILE A 7 -44.39 6.59 1.64
C ILE A 7 -45.19 7.71 2.25
N SER A 8 -44.87 8.95 1.93
CA SER A 8 -45.70 10.10 2.30
C SER A 8 -46.88 10.27 1.34
N ILE A 9 -48.09 10.16 1.84
CA ILE A 9 -49.35 10.31 1.06
C ILE A 9 -50.01 11.64 1.38
N SER A 10 -49.29 12.67 1.80
CA SER A 10 -49.85 13.95 2.23
C SER A 10 -50.22 14.91 1.10
N HIS A 11 -49.97 14.55 -0.17
CA HIS A 11 -50.31 15.38 -1.32
C HIS A 11 -51.79 15.31 -1.68
N LYS A 12 -52.45 16.48 -1.76
CA LYS A 12 -53.79 16.61 -2.26
C LYS A 12 -53.77 16.80 -3.77
N ILE A 13 -54.40 15.90 -4.49
CA ILE A 13 -54.47 15.93 -5.96
C ILE A 13 -55.91 16.24 -6.38
N ASN A 14 -56.08 17.24 -7.24
CA ASN A 14 -57.40 17.56 -7.85
C ASN A 14 -57.45 16.93 -9.24
N LEU A 15 -58.21 15.85 -9.38
CA LEU A 15 -58.47 15.17 -10.65
C LEU A 15 -59.93 15.32 -11.05
N LYS A 16 -60.17 15.74 -12.29
CA LYS A 16 -61.48 15.69 -12.92
C LYS A 16 -61.46 14.53 -13.92
N VAL A 17 -61.95 13.40 -13.48
CA VAL A 17 -62.04 12.17 -14.33
C VAL A 17 -63.48 11.77 -14.48
N LYS A 18 -63.90 11.31 -15.66
CA LYS A 18 -65.20 10.78 -15.96
C LYS A 18 -65.03 9.49 -16.76
N ASP A 19 -65.64 8.38 -16.29
CA ASP A 19 -65.61 7.06 -16.90
C ASP A 19 -64.24 6.48 -17.24
N MET A 20 -63.23 6.74 -16.36
CA MET A 20 -61.85 6.30 -16.52
C MET A 20 -61.53 5.06 -15.65
N PRO A 21 -60.87 4.03 -16.19
CA PRO A 21 -60.46 2.86 -15.41
C PRO A 21 -59.51 3.21 -14.25
N LEU A 22 -59.63 2.46 -13.15
CA LEU A 22 -58.88 2.74 -11.93
C LEU A 22 -57.36 2.76 -12.14
N HIS A 23 -56.80 1.90 -13.01
CA HIS A 23 -55.37 1.87 -13.29
C HIS A 23 -54.89 3.16 -13.98
N GLU A 24 -55.63 3.73 -14.91
CA GLU A 24 -55.32 4.99 -15.58
C GLU A 24 -55.36 6.17 -14.60
N ILE A 25 -56.32 6.14 -13.67
CA ILE A 25 -56.40 7.16 -12.60
C ILE A 25 -55.14 7.09 -11.70
N LEU A 26 -54.72 5.88 -11.33
CA LEU A 26 -53.55 5.69 -10.49
C LEU A 26 -52.25 6.08 -11.23
N ASP A 27 -52.17 5.82 -12.52
CA ASP A 27 -51.02 6.27 -13.35
C ASP A 27 -50.93 7.78 -13.41
N LEU A 28 -52.07 8.49 -13.47
CA LEU A 28 -52.09 9.96 -13.41
C LEU A 28 -51.72 10.47 -12.01
N VAL A 29 -52.22 9.83 -10.96
CA VAL A 29 -51.95 10.21 -9.55
C VAL A 29 -50.47 10.06 -9.19
N PHE A 30 -49.81 9.01 -9.63
CA PHE A 30 -48.43 8.67 -9.29
C PHE A 30 -47.43 8.99 -10.40
N LYS A 31 -47.81 9.73 -11.43
CA LYS A 31 -46.98 10.05 -12.59
C LYS A 31 -45.65 10.72 -12.19
N ASP A 32 -45.74 11.68 -11.29
CA ASP A 32 -44.59 12.50 -10.85
C ASP A 32 -44.04 12.05 -9.48
N GLU A 33 -44.60 10.99 -8.91
CA GLU A 33 -44.19 10.48 -7.61
C GLU A 33 -43.28 9.23 -7.77
N PRO A 34 -42.29 9.04 -6.87
CA PRO A 34 -41.42 7.87 -6.88
C PRO A 34 -42.14 6.62 -6.31
N ILE A 35 -43.40 6.44 -6.64
CA ILE A 35 -44.29 5.38 -6.16
C ILE A 35 -44.69 4.47 -7.34
N SER A 36 -44.66 3.18 -7.11
CA SER A 36 -45.26 2.17 -7.97
C SER A 36 -46.38 1.46 -7.23
N TYR A 37 -47.42 1.03 -7.95
CA TYR A 37 -48.47 0.32 -7.34
C TYR A 37 -48.66 -1.08 -7.97
N LYS A 38 -49.24 -2.01 -7.19
CA LYS A 38 -49.58 -3.36 -7.62
C LYS A 38 -50.97 -3.72 -7.09
N PHE A 39 -51.83 -4.24 -7.97
CA PHE A 39 -53.11 -4.81 -7.57
C PHE A 39 -52.91 -6.19 -6.96
N SER A 40 -53.51 -6.43 -5.80
CA SER A 40 -53.56 -7.71 -5.13
C SER A 40 -54.99 -7.94 -4.63
N GLU A 41 -55.72 -8.78 -5.31
CA GLU A 41 -57.13 -9.17 -5.07
C GLU A 41 -58.04 -8.02 -4.55
N ARG A 42 -57.93 -7.66 -3.27
CA ARG A 42 -58.75 -6.62 -2.61
C ARG A 42 -57.97 -5.34 -2.27
N TYR A 43 -56.69 -5.30 -2.53
CA TYR A 43 -55.83 -4.20 -2.07
C TYR A 43 -54.98 -3.64 -3.21
N ILE A 44 -54.66 -2.37 -3.10
CA ILE A 44 -53.65 -1.71 -3.91
C ILE A 44 -52.42 -1.51 -3.03
N LEU A 45 -51.32 -2.20 -3.35
CA LEU A 45 -50.07 -2.12 -2.65
C LEU A 45 -49.24 -1.00 -3.27
N LEU A 46 -48.89 0.01 -2.48
CA LEU A 46 -47.99 1.07 -2.90
C LEU A 46 -46.54 0.72 -2.47
N GLN A 47 -45.62 0.82 -3.38
CA GLN A 47 -44.20 0.56 -3.16
C GLN A 47 -43.39 1.73 -3.70
N LYS A 48 -42.28 2.06 -3.00
CA LYS A 48 -41.34 3.05 -3.50
C LYS A 48 -40.67 2.54 -4.79
N LYS A 49 -40.77 3.31 -5.86
CA LYS A 49 -40.17 2.97 -7.14
C LYS A 49 -38.68 2.83 -6.93
N ARG A 50 -38.14 1.62 -7.05
CA ARG A 50 -36.67 1.42 -7.01
C ARG A 50 -36.08 2.10 -8.23
N VAL A 51 -35.49 3.27 -8.04
CA VAL A 51 -34.64 3.88 -9.05
C VAL A 51 -33.47 2.93 -9.19
N GLN A 52 -33.46 2.12 -10.24
CA GLN A 52 -32.26 1.39 -10.60
C GLN A 52 -31.22 2.47 -10.96
N LYS A 53 -30.21 2.67 -10.07
CA LYS A 53 -29.04 3.44 -10.45
C LYS A 53 -28.49 2.81 -11.72
N PRO A 54 -28.22 3.59 -12.78
CA PRO A 54 -27.65 3.04 -13.99
C PRO A 54 -26.42 2.24 -13.60
N VAL A 55 -26.33 1.00 -14.09
CA VAL A 55 -25.15 0.15 -13.88
C VAL A 55 -24.00 0.85 -14.59
N SER A 56 -23.22 1.61 -13.85
CA SER A 56 -22.03 2.26 -14.38
C SER A 56 -21.06 1.16 -14.80
N ARG A 57 -20.65 1.18 -16.06
CA ARG A 57 -19.57 0.31 -16.53
C ARG A 57 -18.32 0.60 -15.74
N LYS A 58 -17.55 -0.42 -15.44
CA LYS A 58 -16.30 -0.28 -14.72
C LYS A 58 -15.16 -0.76 -15.60
N PHE A 59 -14.06 -0.05 -15.54
CA PHE A 59 -12.85 -0.37 -16.28
C PHE A 59 -11.66 -0.43 -15.33
N THR A 60 -10.66 -1.23 -15.69
CA THR A 60 -9.48 -1.43 -14.88
C THR A 60 -8.31 -0.64 -15.46
N ILE A 61 -7.63 0.10 -14.58
CA ILE A 61 -6.36 0.76 -14.87
C ILE A 61 -5.28 -0.07 -14.19
N SER A 62 -4.26 -0.44 -14.94
CA SER A 62 -3.12 -1.19 -14.41
C SER A 62 -1.82 -0.65 -14.99
N GLY A 63 -0.70 -0.92 -14.32
CA GLY A 63 0.60 -0.49 -14.81
C GLY A 63 1.69 -0.67 -13.78
N TYR A 64 2.87 -0.18 -14.12
CA TYR A 64 4.04 -0.19 -13.26
C TYR A 64 4.42 1.22 -12.86
N VAL A 65 4.91 1.36 -11.62
CA VAL A 65 5.50 2.62 -11.14
C VAL A 65 6.99 2.39 -10.97
N THR A 66 7.78 3.28 -11.58
CA THR A 66 9.24 3.20 -11.59
C THR A 66 9.87 4.51 -11.11
N ASP A 67 11.10 4.43 -10.65
CA ASP A 67 11.97 5.58 -10.42
C ASP A 67 12.38 6.20 -11.75
N GLY A 68 12.27 7.52 -11.87
CA GLY A 68 12.58 8.25 -13.10
C GLY A 68 14.06 8.33 -13.44
N THR A 69 14.92 8.04 -12.47
CA THR A 69 16.38 8.13 -12.64
C THR A 69 17.00 6.76 -12.88
N SER A 70 16.66 5.78 -12.05
CA SER A 70 17.23 4.42 -12.08
C SER A 70 16.40 3.45 -12.91
N SER A 71 15.12 3.77 -13.19
CA SER A 71 14.11 2.88 -13.75
C SER A 71 13.78 1.66 -12.87
N GLU A 72 14.20 1.68 -11.62
CA GLU A 72 13.87 0.65 -10.63
C GLU A 72 12.39 0.73 -10.29
N THR A 73 11.74 -0.43 -10.10
CA THR A 73 10.32 -0.46 -9.74
C THR A 73 10.11 -0.01 -8.30
N LEU A 74 9.10 0.84 -8.08
CA LEU A 74 8.78 1.36 -6.76
C LEU A 74 7.70 0.52 -6.08
N ILE A 75 8.03 0.01 -4.89
CA ILE A 75 7.17 -0.86 -4.09
C ILE A 75 6.41 -0.03 -3.06
N GLY A 76 5.09 -0.24 -2.94
CA GLY A 76 4.30 0.44 -1.92
C GLY A 76 3.95 1.90 -2.25
N VAL A 77 4.05 2.31 -3.52
CA VAL A 77 3.54 3.60 -3.97
C VAL A 77 2.03 3.65 -3.74
N ASN A 78 1.56 4.68 -3.08
CA ASN A 78 0.13 4.89 -2.88
C ASN A 78 -0.49 5.52 -4.12
N ILE A 79 -1.55 4.91 -4.63
CA ILE A 79 -2.33 5.38 -5.77
C ILE A 79 -3.76 5.62 -5.27
N VAL A 80 -4.23 6.86 -5.37
CA VAL A 80 -5.55 7.26 -4.88
C VAL A 80 -6.30 7.99 -5.99
N GLU A 81 -7.54 7.59 -6.21
CA GLU A 81 -8.46 8.33 -7.06
C GLU A 81 -9.08 9.48 -6.24
N SER A 82 -8.93 10.72 -6.74
CA SER A 82 -9.20 11.93 -5.97
C SER A 82 -10.69 12.21 -5.72
N HIS A 83 -11.60 11.75 -6.59
CA HIS A 83 -13.03 12.04 -6.51
C HIS A 83 -13.80 11.02 -5.66
N GLN A 84 -13.41 9.74 -5.73
CA GLN A 84 -14.13 8.64 -5.07
C GLN A 84 -13.40 8.13 -3.82
N GLY A 85 -12.15 8.57 -3.59
CA GLY A 85 -11.35 8.11 -2.47
C GLY A 85 -10.96 6.63 -2.54
N GLN A 86 -11.11 5.97 -3.69
CA GLN A 86 -10.64 4.61 -3.89
C GLN A 86 -9.13 4.61 -4.08
N GLY A 87 -8.43 3.66 -3.49
CA GLY A 87 -6.99 3.59 -3.58
C GLY A 87 -6.45 2.17 -3.68
N THR A 88 -5.24 2.06 -4.15
CA THR A 88 -4.44 0.83 -4.21
C THR A 88 -2.97 1.16 -3.96
N THR A 89 -2.13 0.15 -3.82
CA THR A 89 -0.69 0.32 -3.69
C THR A 89 0.04 -0.58 -4.68
N THR A 90 1.26 -0.19 -5.07
CA THR A 90 2.09 -1.07 -5.89
C THR A 90 2.53 -2.30 -5.10
N ASN A 91 2.54 -3.44 -5.76
CA ASN A 91 3.01 -4.70 -5.22
C ASN A 91 4.57 -4.77 -5.20
N PRO A 92 5.20 -5.86 -4.73
CA PRO A 92 6.66 -6.02 -4.72
C PRO A 92 7.34 -5.89 -6.09
N TYR A 93 6.60 -5.97 -7.17
CA TYR A 93 7.10 -5.80 -8.54
C TYR A 93 6.80 -4.41 -9.13
N GLY A 94 6.33 -3.47 -8.29
CA GLY A 94 5.94 -2.14 -8.74
C GLY A 94 4.63 -2.09 -9.53
N PHE A 95 3.92 -3.21 -9.65
CA PHE A 95 2.65 -3.29 -10.39
C PHE A 95 1.47 -2.85 -9.53
N TYR A 96 0.53 -2.13 -10.13
CA TYR A 96 -0.73 -1.75 -9.51
C TYR A 96 -1.92 -2.05 -10.42
N SER A 97 -3.10 -2.18 -9.82
CA SER A 97 -4.37 -2.31 -10.53
C SER A 97 -5.49 -1.67 -9.71
N ILE A 98 -6.32 -0.87 -10.34
CA ILE A 98 -7.49 -0.22 -9.74
C ILE A 98 -8.66 -0.23 -10.73
N THR A 99 -9.86 -0.61 -10.24
CA THR A 99 -11.07 -0.67 -11.07
C THR A 99 -11.99 0.48 -10.69
N LEU A 100 -12.30 1.35 -11.65
CA LEU A 100 -13.08 2.57 -11.47
C LEU A 100 -14.29 2.59 -12.42
N PRO A 101 -15.35 3.34 -12.09
CA PRO A 101 -16.47 3.58 -13.02
C PRO A 101 -16.00 4.32 -14.28
N GLU A 102 -16.71 4.14 -15.38
CA GLU A 102 -16.58 4.92 -16.60
C GLU A 102 -16.73 6.43 -16.31
N GLY A 103 -15.87 7.26 -16.86
CA GLY A 103 -15.91 8.71 -16.71
C GLY A 103 -14.56 9.35 -16.44
N GLU A 104 -14.56 10.55 -15.89
CA GLU A 104 -13.33 11.26 -15.50
C GLU A 104 -12.73 10.59 -14.26
N ALA A 105 -11.44 10.35 -14.32
CA ALA A 105 -10.65 9.77 -13.24
C ALA A 105 -9.35 10.59 -13.06
N THR A 106 -9.02 10.88 -11.80
CA THR A 106 -7.79 11.57 -11.43
C THR A 106 -7.03 10.71 -10.43
N LEU A 107 -5.96 10.07 -10.88
CA LEU A 107 -5.08 9.27 -10.05
C LEU A 107 -3.93 10.10 -9.52
N ARG A 108 -3.73 10.09 -8.21
CA ARG A 108 -2.59 10.68 -7.53
C ARG A 108 -1.67 9.58 -7.04
N PHE A 109 -0.43 9.65 -7.47
CA PHE A 109 0.65 8.75 -7.06
C PHE A 109 1.50 9.45 -5.99
N SER A 110 1.75 8.80 -4.87
CA SER A 110 2.56 9.36 -3.80
C SER A 110 3.45 8.31 -3.17
N TYR A 111 4.72 8.67 -2.96
CA TYR A 111 5.72 7.81 -2.35
C TYR A 111 6.71 8.63 -1.54
N LEU A 112 7.21 8.06 -0.43
CA LEU A 112 8.14 8.76 0.45
C LEU A 112 9.47 9.04 -0.27
N GLY A 113 9.91 10.30 -0.27
CA GLY A 113 11.12 10.74 -0.96
C GLY A 113 10.92 11.13 -2.43
N TYR A 114 9.70 10.99 -2.95
CA TYR A 114 9.36 11.35 -4.34
C TYR A 114 8.33 12.47 -4.40
N GLY A 115 8.40 13.26 -5.46
CA GLY A 115 7.35 14.22 -5.79
C GLY A 115 6.05 13.50 -6.09
N ALA A 116 4.93 14.00 -5.55
CA ALA A 116 3.62 13.45 -5.91
C ALA A 116 3.32 13.73 -7.38
N ASP A 117 2.88 12.71 -8.11
CA ASP A 117 2.45 12.83 -9.51
C ASP A 117 0.94 12.65 -9.61
N THR A 118 0.32 13.39 -10.53
CA THR A 118 -1.14 13.36 -10.72
C THR A 118 -1.47 13.24 -12.19
N CYS A 119 -2.28 12.26 -12.53
CA CYS A 119 -2.70 12.00 -13.91
C CYS A 119 -4.23 12.02 -14.01
N SER A 120 -4.78 12.91 -14.86
CA SER A 120 -6.22 13.03 -15.11
C SER A 120 -6.55 12.60 -16.53
N PHE A 121 -7.56 11.77 -16.71
CA PHE A 121 -7.99 11.25 -18.00
C PHE A 121 -9.45 10.75 -17.95
N THR A 122 -10.05 10.53 -19.11
CA THR A 122 -11.39 9.95 -19.22
C THR A 122 -11.28 8.45 -19.45
N LEU A 123 -11.80 7.67 -18.49
CA LEU A 123 -11.79 6.22 -18.51
C LEU A 123 -12.97 5.67 -19.30
N GLN A 124 -12.73 5.05 -20.47
CA GLN A 124 -13.73 4.48 -21.36
C GLN A 124 -13.47 3.01 -21.71
N ARG A 125 -12.30 2.49 -21.33
CA ARG A 125 -11.82 1.12 -21.56
C ARG A 125 -10.74 0.76 -20.56
N ASP A 126 -10.43 -0.52 -20.45
CA ASP A 126 -9.25 -0.97 -19.71
C ASP A 126 -7.99 -0.30 -20.26
N THR A 127 -7.19 0.26 -19.37
CA THR A 127 -6.07 1.15 -19.72
C THR A 127 -4.81 0.72 -18.98
N ILE A 128 -3.69 0.70 -19.70
CA ILE A 128 -2.37 0.49 -19.10
C ILE A 128 -1.71 1.86 -18.93
N LEU A 129 -1.36 2.22 -17.70
CA LEU A 129 -0.74 3.49 -17.35
C LEU A 129 0.52 3.24 -16.51
N ASN A 130 1.68 3.39 -17.14
CA ASN A 130 2.97 3.30 -16.44
C ASN A 130 3.42 4.70 -16.02
N ILE A 131 3.88 4.84 -14.77
CA ILE A 131 4.29 6.12 -14.18
C ILE A 131 5.77 6.05 -13.79
N SER A 132 6.50 7.12 -14.12
CA SER A 132 7.89 7.30 -13.72
C SER A 132 7.98 8.47 -12.76
N MET A 133 8.11 8.18 -11.46
CA MET A 133 8.16 9.20 -10.40
C MET A 133 9.56 9.82 -10.31
N LYS A 134 9.61 11.12 -10.12
CA LYS A 134 10.87 11.85 -9.92
C LYS A 134 11.22 11.94 -8.45
N ASP A 135 12.47 11.64 -8.13
CA ASP A 135 13.02 11.85 -6.81
C ASP A 135 12.95 13.35 -6.44
N ASN A 136 12.45 13.63 -5.25
CA ASN A 136 12.35 15.00 -4.74
C ASN A 136 13.62 15.34 -3.94
N ASN A 137 14.73 15.55 -4.64
CA ASN A 137 16.03 15.90 -4.06
C ASN A 137 16.11 17.31 -3.45
N GLN A 138 14.99 17.99 -3.25
CA GLN A 138 14.98 19.17 -2.41
C GLN A 138 14.97 18.72 -0.94
N LEU A 139 16.11 18.80 -0.29
CA LEU A 139 16.26 18.82 1.16
C LEU A 139 15.51 20.05 1.72
N GLN A 140 14.18 20.00 1.68
CA GLN A 140 13.39 20.80 2.58
C GLN A 140 13.53 20.15 3.95
N GLU A 141 14.08 20.91 4.89
CA GLU A 141 14.03 20.64 6.31
C GLU A 141 12.69 19.96 6.61
N VAL A 142 12.72 18.69 6.97
CA VAL A 142 11.51 17.94 7.34
C VAL A 142 11.08 18.49 8.68
N VAL A 143 10.31 19.56 8.64
CA VAL A 143 9.44 19.90 9.76
C VAL A 143 8.45 18.74 9.86
N ILE A 144 8.66 17.89 10.84
CA ILE A 144 7.75 16.81 11.18
C ILE A 144 6.46 17.47 11.72
N VAL A 145 5.65 17.97 10.82
CA VAL A 145 4.25 18.25 11.12
C VAL A 145 3.58 16.88 11.10
N SER A 146 3.33 16.37 12.29
CA SER A 146 2.55 15.16 12.51
C SER A 146 1.11 15.40 12.01
N ASN A 147 0.91 15.38 10.72
CA ASN A 147 -0.42 15.25 10.12
C ASN A 147 -0.85 13.79 10.20
N LYS A 148 -1.20 13.38 11.43
CA LYS A 148 -1.74 12.07 11.78
C LYS A 148 -3.03 11.71 11.04
N SER A 149 -3.64 12.63 10.30
CA SER A 149 -4.96 12.44 9.70
C SER A 149 -4.95 11.86 8.28
N GLU A 150 -3.90 12.04 7.50
CA GLU A 150 -3.88 11.49 6.12
C GLU A 150 -3.17 10.13 6.01
N ALA A 151 -2.15 9.86 6.83
CA ALA A 151 -1.48 8.56 6.85
C ALA A 151 -2.34 7.44 7.47
N GLY A 152 -3.32 7.78 8.32
CA GLY A 152 -4.18 6.80 9.02
C GLY A 152 -5.20 6.11 8.11
N ASN A 153 -5.62 6.74 7.04
CA ASN A 153 -6.66 6.22 6.15
C ASN A 153 -6.12 5.39 4.97
N LEU A 154 -4.81 5.42 4.72
CA LEU A 154 -4.19 4.73 3.60
C LEU A 154 -3.42 3.46 4.01
N ALA A 155 -3.20 3.25 5.31
CA ALA A 155 -2.64 2.00 5.81
C ALA A 155 -3.71 0.90 5.78
N THR A 156 -3.88 0.27 4.64
CA THR A 156 -4.79 -0.88 4.43
C THR A 156 -4.40 -2.10 5.29
N GLN A 157 -3.24 -2.04 5.95
CA GLN A 157 -2.76 -3.08 6.86
C GLN A 157 -2.42 -2.46 8.22
N MET A 158 -3.34 -2.56 9.17
CA MET A 158 -3.06 -2.20 10.55
C MET A 158 -1.90 -3.06 11.08
N GLY A 159 -0.87 -2.39 11.63
CA GLY A 159 0.28 -3.08 12.27
C GLY A 159 1.52 -3.27 11.42
N ALA A 160 1.51 -2.91 10.13
CA ALA A 160 2.70 -2.87 9.29
C ALA A 160 3.45 -1.54 9.45
N ILE A 161 4.76 -1.60 9.60
CA ILE A 161 5.65 -0.43 9.61
C ILE A 161 6.67 -0.64 8.50
N GLU A 162 6.75 0.30 7.57
CA GLU A 162 7.80 0.31 6.55
C GLU A 162 8.99 1.12 7.06
N ILE A 163 10.18 0.53 6.96
CA ILE A 163 11.45 1.14 7.37
C ILE A 163 12.27 1.34 6.10
N PRO A 164 12.39 2.59 5.62
CA PRO A 164 13.20 2.88 4.46
C PRO A 164 14.69 2.73 4.79
N THR A 165 15.50 2.38 3.80
CA THR A 165 16.95 2.20 3.95
C THR A 165 17.66 3.46 4.49
N ALA A 166 17.17 4.65 4.13
CA ALA A 166 17.68 5.91 4.65
C ALA A 166 17.59 5.98 6.18
N GLN A 167 16.47 5.52 6.77
CA GLN A 167 16.30 5.46 8.22
C GLN A 167 17.26 4.44 8.85
N ILE A 168 17.46 3.28 8.22
CA ILE A 168 18.40 2.27 8.69
C ILE A 168 19.83 2.85 8.74
N LYS A 169 20.23 3.54 7.68
CA LYS A 169 21.58 4.17 7.57
C LYS A 169 21.79 5.33 8.53
N SER A 170 20.73 6.05 8.90
CA SER A 170 20.80 7.18 9.85
C SER A 170 20.71 6.76 11.31
N THR A 171 20.35 5.51 11.59
CA THR A 171 20.22 5.01 12.97
C THR A 171 21.58 4.91 13.62
N PRO A 172 21.78 5.47 14.84
CA PRO A 172 23.00 5.30 15.58
C PRO A 172 23.33 3.84 15.79
N SER A 173 24.52 3.45 15.43
CA SER A 173 24.92 2.05 15.45
C SER A 173 26.10 1.81 16.38
N VAL A 174 26.13 0.64 16.97
CA VAL A 174 27.29 0.18 17.74
C VAL A 174 28.44 -0.05 16.76
N LEU A 175 29.62 0.47 17.09
CA LEU A 175 30.85 0.32 16.29
C LEU A 175 30.83 0.97 14.90
N GLY A 176 29.89 1.92 14.67
CA GLY A 176 29.85 2.70 13.43
C GLY A 176 29.21 2.00 12.22
N GLU A 177 28.57 0.85 12.41
CA GLU A 177 27.89 0.13 11.34
C GLU A 177 26.37 0.14 11.52
N ALA A 178 25.65 0.65 10.51
CA ALA A 178 24.20 0.55 10.46
C ALA A 178 23.76 -0.92 10.32
N ASP A 179 22.69 -1.30 11.01
CA ASP A 179 22.18 -2.65 11.01
C ASP A 179 20.65 -2.68 11.02
N VAL A 180 20.06 -3.53 10.19
CA VAL A 180 18.61 -3.67 10.03
C VAL A 180 17.95 -4.12 11.33
N MET A 181 18.48 -5.15 11.98
CA MET A 181 17.86 -5.72 13.18
C MET A 181 18.03 -4.77 14.37
N LYS A 182 19.16 -4.08 14.49
CA LYS A 182 19.37 -3.05 15.51
C LYS A 182 18.41 -1.87 15.34
N THR A 183 18.12 -1.47 14.11
CA THR A 183 17.12 -0.43 13.85
C THR A 183 15.73 -0.87 14.31
N ILE A 184 15.36 -2.13 14.08
CA ILE A 184 14.06 -2.69 14.55
C ILE A 184 14.02 -2.76 16.08
N GLN A 185 15.14 -3.08 16.75
CA GLN A 185 15.23 -3.11 18.21
C GLN A 185 14.91 -1.76 18.89
N LEU A 186 15.11 -0.66 18.19
CA LEU A 186 14.78 0.70 18.68
C LEU A 186 13.29 1.05 18.53
N MET A 187 12.50 0.19 17.92
CA MET A 187 11.08 0.49 17.68
C MET A 187 10.21 0.26 18.92
N PRO A 188 9.15 1.04 19.12
CA PRO A 188 8.22 0.84 20.23
C PRO A 188 7.61 -0.56 20.22
N GLY A 189 7.62 -1.25 21.37
CA GLY A 189 7.09 -2.60 21.53
C GLY A 189 8.02 -3.71 21.08
N VAL A 190 9.27 -3.39 20.81
CA VAL A 190 10.37 -4.33 20.56
C VAL A 190 11.38 -4.20 21.70
N GLN A 191 11.82 -5.32 22.21
CA GLN A 191 12.90 -5.39 23.20
C GLN A 191 14.10 -6.09 22.58
N ALA A 192 15.27 -5.54 22.77
CA ALA A 192 16.52 -6.23 22.48
C ALA A 192 16.68 -7.41 23.48
N GLY A 193 17.31 -8.47 23.02
CA GLY A 193 17.76 -9.53 23.90
C GLY A 193 18.97 -9.12 24.74
N VAL A 194 19.78 -10.11 25.11
CA VAL A 194 21.06 -9.89 25.79
C VAL A 194 21.97 -9.08 24.85
N ASP A 195 22.79 -8.20 25.42
CA ASP A 195 23.79 -7.47 24.67
C ASP A 195 24.65 -8.43 23.82
N GLY A 196 24.78 -8.10 22.54
CA GLY A 196 25.46 -8.98 21.58
C GLY A 196 24.53 -9.99 20.88
N SER A 197 23.21 -9.90 21.02
CA SER A 197 22.26 -10.70 20.25
C SER A 197 21.46 -9.85 19.25
N ALA A 198 21.25 -10.36 18.06
CA ALA A 198 20.30 -9.78 17.09
C ALA A 198 18.85 -10.24 17.34
N GLY A 199 18.60 -11.02 18.38
CA GLY A 199 17.29 -11.50 18.77
C GLY A 199 16.30 -10.36 19.06
N LEU A 200 15.05 -10.55 18.67
CA LEU A 200 13.95 -9.60 18.87
C LEU A 200 12.87 -10.23 19.76
N TYR A 201 12.50 -9.51 20.81
CA TYR A 201 11.35 -9.82 21.64
C TYR A 201 10.24 -8.82 21.29
N VAL A 202 9.27 -9.25 20.51
CA VAL A 202 8.21 -8.38 20.03
C VAL A 202 6.93 -8.64 20.81
N ARG A 203 6.45 -7.63 21.53
CA ARG A 203 5.21 -7.71 22.35
C ARG A 203 5.16 -8.92 23.30
N GLY A 204 6.30 -9.26 23.89
CA GLY A 204 6.42 -10.39 24.82
C GLY A 204 6.64 -11.75 24.15
N GLY A 205 6.70 -11.82 22.83
CA GLY A 205 7.08 -13.04 22.11
C GLY A 205 8.59 -13.24 22.09
N SER A 206 9.05 -14.50 22.08
CA SER A 206 10.47 -14.87 22.01
C SER A 206 11.04 -14.78 20.59
N PRO A 207 12.38 -14.74 20.43
CA PRO A 207 13.02 -14.58 19.10
C PRO A 207 12.64 -15.66 18.09
N ASP A 208 12.40 -16.88 18.52
CA ASP A 208 11.98 -18.02 17.69
C ASP A 208 10.55 -17.86 17.14
N GLN A 209 9.75 -16.95 17.72
CA GLN A 209 8.39 -16.68 17.31
C GLN A 209 8.29 -15.59 16.23
N ASN A 210 9.41 -15.02 15.79
CA ASN A 210 9.46 -14.05 14.72
C ASN A 210 9.75 -14.75 13.38
N LEU A 211 9.04 -14.37 12.33
CA LEU A 211 9.30 -14.80 10.96
C LEU A 211 10.15 -13.75 10.28
N ILE A 212 11.38 -14.10 9.93
CA ILE A 212 12.28 -13.20 9.24
C ILE A 212 12.46 -13.72 7.81
N LEU A 213 12.20 -12.87 6.83
CA LEU A 213 12.21 -13.21 5.43
C LEU A 213 13.22 -12.33 4.68
N LEU A 214 13.95 -12.91 3.76
CA LEU A 214 14.73 -12.22 2.74
C LEU A 214 14.15 -12.59 1.38
N ASP A 215 13.57 -11.60 0.69
CA ASP A 215 12.84 -11.77 -0.57
C ASP A 215 11.79 -12.90 -0.53
N GLY A 216 11.11 -13.02 0.63
CA GLY A 216 10.08 -14.04 0.85
C GLY A 216 10.61 -15.41 1.29
N VAL A 217 11.93 -15.60 1.41
CA VAL A 217 12.56 -16.84 1.89
C VAL A 217 12.87 -16.73 3.38
N PRO A 218 12.47 -17.69 4.23
CA PRO A 218 12.76 -17.67 5.66
C PRO A 218 14.26 -17.74 5.95
N VAL A 219 14.72 -16.83 6.82
CA VAL A 219 16.10 -16.81 7.35
C VAL A 219 16.04 -17.26 8.81
N TYR A 220 16.64 -18.40 9.11
CA TYR A 220 16.57 -19.00 10.45
C TYR A 220 17.58 -18.44 11.43
N ASN A 221 18.78 -18.07 10.94
CA ASN A 221 19.80 -17.46 11.74
C ASN A 221 20.16 -16.09 11.15
N VAL A 222 19.87 -15.05 11.90
CA VAL A 222 20.12 -13.66 11.50
C VAL A 222 21.33 -13.07 12.19
N ASP A 223 21.97 -13.81 13.12
CA ASP A 223 23.12 -13.36 13.85
C ASP A 223 24.39 -13.49 13.00
N HIS A 224 25.17 -12.44 12.98
CA HIS A 224 26.51 -12.39 12.41
C HIS A 224 27.47 -11.80 13.44
N LEU A 225 28.69 -12.30 13.48
CA LEU A 225 29.72 -11.86 14.41
C LEU A 225 29.24 -11.85 15.87
N PHE A 226 28.92 -13.03 16.41
CA PHE A 226 28.43 -13.22 17.79
C PHE A 226 27.17 -12.39 18.14
N GLY A 227 26.36 -12.03 17.15
CA GLY A 227 25.13 -11.24 17.32
C GLY A 227 25.34 -9.72 17.38
N PHE A 228 26.55 -9.21 17.22
CA PHE A 228 26.80 -7.76 17.12
C PHE A 228 26.17 -7.14 15.89
N PHE A 229 26.10 -7.90 14.79
CA PHE A 229 25.47 -7.51 13.53
C PHE A 229 24.48 -8.56 13.07
N SER A 230 23.58 -8.16 12.19
CA SER A 230 22.74 -9.10 11.46
C SER A 230 23.42 -9.53 10.14
N VAL A 231 22.88 -10.58 9.54
CA VAL A 231 23.31 -11.02 8.19
C VAL A 231 22.94 -10.02 7.09
N PHE A 232 22.05 -9.08 7.38
CA PHE A 232 21.57 -8.11 6.40
C PHE A 232 22.56 -6.97 6.23
N THR A 233 22.98 -6.73 5.00
CA THR A 233 23.81 -5.59 4.62
C THR A 233 22.91 -4.45 4.18
N PRO A 234 22.84 -3.30 4.90
CA PRO A 234 21.91 -2.21 4.59
C PRO A 234 21.99 -1.69 3.16
N GLU A 235 23.17 -1.77 2.56
CA GLU A 235 23.44 -1.32 1.20
C GLU A 235 22.72 -2.19 0.14
N ALA A 236 22.50 -3.47 0.46
CA ALA A 236 21.77 -4.41 -0.40
C ALA A 236 20.26 -4.41 -0.13
N VAL A 237 19.80 -3.71 0.90
CA VAL A 237 18.39 -3.68 1.30
C VAL A 237 17.68 -2.50 0.67
N LYS A 238 16.57 -2.76 -0.02
CA LYS A 238 15.66 -1.77 -0.59
C LYS A 238 14.70 -1.23 0.44
N LYS A 239 14.04 -2.13 1.17
CA LYS A 239 13.12 -1.79 2.26
C LYS A 239 12.93 -2.94 3.23
N VAL A 240 12.47 -2.60 4.41
CA VAL A 240 12.05 -3.57 5.43
C VAL A 240 10.60 -3.29 5.80
N THR A 241 9.74 -4.31 5.75
CA THR A 241 8.38 -4.22 6.25
C THR A 241 8.29 -5.04 7.54
N PHE A 242 7.96 -4.36 8.64
CA PHE A 242 7.85 -4.97 9.95
C PHE A 242 6.39 -5.02 10.40
N PHE A 243 5.85 -6.23 10.58
CA PHE A 243 4.52 -6.48 11.10
C PHE A 243 4.62 -6.88 12.57
N LYS A 244 4.21 -6.00 13.47
CA LYS A 244 4.18 -6.26 14.92
C LYS A 244 2.95 -7.07 15.36
N SER A 245 1.93 -7.13 14.53
CA SER A 245 0.66 -7.84 14.74
C SER A 245 -0.16 -7.81 13.47
N SER A 246 -1.21 -8.63 13.39
CA SER A 246 -2.18 -8.61 12.27
C SER A 246 -1.50 -8.74 10.90
N PHE A 247 -0.51 -9.62 10.80
CA PHE A 247 0.14 -9.89 9.52
C PHE A 247 -0.80 -10.68 8.58
N PRO A 248 -0.69 -10.47 7.27
CA PRO A 248 -1.50 -11.17 6.26
C PRO A 248 -1.39 -12.69 6.37
N ALA A 249 -2.47 -13.39 5.99
CA ALA A 249 -2.55 -14.86 6.05
C ALA A 249 -1.48 -15.60 5.21
N ARG A 250 -0.84 -14.91 4.25
CA ARG A 250 0.30 -15.46 3.48
C ARG A 250 1.52 -15.75 4.36
N PHE A 251 1.63 -15.10 5.51
CA PHE A 251 2.69 -15.33 6.48
C PHE A 251 2.18 -16.30 7.54
N SER A 252 2.77 -17.47 7.61
CA SER A 252 2.38 -18.51 8.57
C SER A 252 3.59 -19.07 9.28
N GLY A 253 3.35 -19.85 10.35
CA GLY A 253 4.38 -20.59 11.05
C GLY A 253 5.10 -19.85 12.17
N ARG A 254 4.74 -18.59 12.47
CA ARG A 254 5.26 -17.81 13.60
C ARG A 254 4.15 -17.01 14.28
N LEU A 255 4.34 -16.69 15.57
CA LEU A 255 3.25 -16.18 16.42
C LEU A 255 3.40 -14.70 16.79
N SER A 256 4.63 -14.16 16.80
CA SER A 256 4.91 -12.83 17.35
C SER A 256 4.93 -11.76 16.28
N SER A 257 5.85 -11.84 15.33
CA SER A 257 6.00 -10.81 14.29
C SER A 257 6.49 -11.37 12.97
N VAL A 258 6.40 -10.53 11.92
CA VAL A 258 6.99 -10.82 10.61
C VAL A 258 7.88 -9.65 10.20
N ILE A 259 9.08 -9.96 9.75
CA ILE A 259 10.04 -9.00 9.21
C ILE A 259 10.33 -9.44 7.77
N ASP A 260 9.84 -8.67 6.80
CA ASP A 260 10.06 -8.93 5.37
C ASP A 260 11.10 -7.95 4.84
N VAL A 261 12.31 -8.45 4.61
CA VAL A 261 13.45 -7.71 4.06
C VAL A 261 13.47 -7.93 2.56
N ARG A 262 13.49 -6.82 1.80
CA ARG A 262 13.59 -6.85 0.33
C ARG A 262 14.93 -6.29 -0.10
N THR A 263 15.58 -7.00 -1.02
CA THR A 263 16.85 -6.57 -1.61
C THR A 263 16.65 -5.56 -2.74
N ASN A 264 17.69 -4.78 -3.02
CA ASN A 264 17.74 -3.87 -4.16
C ASN A 264 17.79 -4.64 -5.48
N ASP A 265 17.07 -4.12 -6.48
CA ASP A 265 17.09 -4.66 -7.84
C ASP A 265 18.32 -4.17 -8.63
N GLY A 266 18.97 -3.11 -8.16
CA GLY A 266 20.08 -2.43 -8.84
C GLY A 266 19.62 -1.39 -9.86
N ASP A 267 20.49 -0.41 -10.14
CA ASP A 267 20.21 0.67 -11.10
C ASP A 267 20.24 0.14 -12.54
N MET A 268 19.18 0.39 -13.30
CA MET A 268 19.05 -0.04 -14.70
C MET A 268 19.71 0.94 -15.69
N GLN A 269 20.18 2.11 -15.23
CA GLN A 269 20.70 3.17 -16.11
C GLN A 269 22.19 3.38 -15.94
N LYS A 270 22.70 3.33 -14.70
CA LYS A 270 24.07 3.71 -14.34
C LYS A 270 24.72 2.68 -13.43
N PHE A 271 26.04 2.61 -13.47
CA PHE A 271 26.82 1.83 -12.52
C PHE A 271 27.07 2.66 -11.27
N HIS A 272 26.83 2.05 -10.12
CA HIS A 272 27.18 2.58 -8.80
C HIS A 272 28.03 1.58 -8.05
N GLY A 273 28.93 2.08 -7.25
CA GLY A 273 29.76 1.28 -6.39
C GLY A 273 30.02 1.99 -5.07
N MET A 274 30.01 1.24 -3.99
CA MET A 274 30.37 1.70 -2.66
C MET A 274 31.37 0.73 -2.05
N LEU A 275 32.43 1.28 -1.48
CA LEU A 275 33.39 0.58 -0.64
C LEU A 275 33.40 1.25 0.73
N SER A 276 33.19 0.48 1.78
CA SER A 276 33.27 0.93 3.16
C SER A 276 34.26 0.07 3.92
N ILE A 277 35.21 0.71 4.64
CA ILE A 277 36.18 0.05 5.47
C ILE A 277 35.97 0.55 6.90
N GLY A 278 35.45 -0.32 7.75
CA GLY A 278 35.22 -0.06 9.16
C GLY A 278 36.27 -0.70 10.05
N LEU A 279 36.13 -0.54 11.38
CA LEU A 279 37.03 -1.13 12.36
C LEU A 279 36.91 -2.65 12.43
N LEU A 280 35.73 -3.19 12.22
CA LEU A 280 35.46 -4.63 12.37
C LEU A 280 35.12 -5.32 11.05
N THR A 281 34.66 -4.56 10.05
CA THR A 281 34.21 -5.13 8.77
C THR A 281 34.59 -4.26 7.60
N SER A 282 34.74 -4.88 6.44
CA SER A 282 34.75 -4.21 5.13
C SER A 282 33.55 -4.64 4.35
N LYS A 283 32.99 -3.70 3.58
CA LYS A 283 31.82 -3.90 2.74
C LYS A 283 32.08 -3.38 1.34
N ILE A 284 31.55 -4.07 0.36
CA ILE A 284 31.49 -3.63 -1.01
C ILE A 284 30.08 -3.83 -1.53
N ASN A 285 29.55 -2.83 -2.21
CA ASN A 285 28.30 -2.95 -2.98
C ASN A 285 28.56 -2.44 -4.39
N LEU A 286 28.15 -3.22 -5.37
CA LEU A 286 28.26 -2.89 -6.80
C LEU A 286 26.90 -3.14 -7.45
N GLU A 287 26.39 -2.16 -8.17
CA GLU A 287 25.14 -2.28 -8.88
C GLU A 287 25.19 -1.57 -10.23
N GLY A 288 24.37 -1.99 -11.15
CA GLY A 288 24.31 -1.37 -12.46
C GLY A 288 23.55 -2.20 -13.50
N PRO A 289 23.42 -1.65 -14.74
CA PRO A 289 22.75 -2.32 -15.82
C PRO A 289 23.60 -3.43 -16.43
N ILE A 290 23.03 -4.62 -16.61
CA ILE A 290 23.52 -5.63 -17.54
C ILE A 290 23.06 -5.25 -18.95
N ILE A 291 21.77 -4.90 -19.08
CA ILE A 291 21.18 -4.35 -20.31
C ILE A 291 20.40 -3.12 -19.90
N LYS A 292 20.82 -1.94 -20.36
CA LYS A 292 20.18 -0.66 -19.99
C LYS A 292 18.67 -0.69 -20.22
N GLY A 293 17.94 -0.32 -19.16
CA GLY A 293 16.48 -0.25 -19.14
C GLY A 293 15.76 -1.60 -19.14
N LYS A 294 16.49 -2.73 -19.02
CA LYS A 294 15.87 -4.07 -19.04
C LYS A 294 16.34 -4.96 -17.90
N THR A 295 17.63 -4.98 -17.60
CA THR A 295 18.20 -5.90 -16.61
C THR A 295 19.31 -5.22 -15.85
N SER A 296 19.24 -5.30 -14.53
CA SER A 296 20.25 -4.80 -13.61
C SER A 296 20.81 -5.92 -12.74
N PHE A 297 21.85 -5.61 -12.01
CA PHE A 297 22.39 -6.46 -10.95
C PHE A 297 22.69 -5.62 -9.72
N ASN A 298 22.65 -6.26 -8.56
CA ASN A 298 23.18 -5.75 -7.30
C ASN A 298 24.01 -6.87 -6.65
N ILE A 299 25.25 -6.57 -6.32
CA ILE A 299 26.18 -7.49 -5.65
C ILE A 299 26.68 -6.80 -4.41
N SER A 300 26.43 -7.41 -3.25
CA SER A 300 26.90 -6.92 -1.96
C SER A 300 27.69 -8.00 -1.25
N ALA A 301 28.84 -7.63 -0.71
CA ALA A 301 29.67 -8.51 0.11
C ALA A 301 30.15 -7.78 1.35
N ARG A 302 30.21 -8.53 2.46
CA ARG A 302 30.76 -8.06 3.73
C ARG A 302 31.74 -9.10 4.28
N ARG A 303 32.87 -8.63 4.77
CA ARG A 303 33.85 -9.44 5.48
C ARG A 303 34.13 -8.83 6.87
N SER A 304 34.08 -9.66 7.90
CA SER A 304 34.54 -9.31 9.24
C SER A 304 36.01 -9.70 9.44
N TYR A 305 36.67 -9.01 10.33
CA TYR A 305 38.13 -9.26 10.62
C TYR A 305 38.37 -10.11 11.88
N LEU A 306 37.29 -10.50 12.58
CA LEU A 306 37.36 -11.29 13.81
C LEU A 306 37.34 -12.80 13.60
N ASP A 307 37.53 -13.26 12.39
CA ASP A 307 37.67 -14.66 11.98
C ASP A 307 39.14 -15.14 11.94
N LEU A 308 40.03 -14.46 12.71
CA LEU A 308 41.45 -14.78 12.82
C LEU A 308 41.70 -15.78 13.95
#